data_ba848a1223cd6646f89dfa33dc3e2cad
#
_entry.id   ba848a1223cd6646f89dfa33dc3e2cad
#
_cell.length_a   1.000
_cell.length_b   1.000
_cell.length_c   1.000
_cell.angle_alpha   90.00
_cell.angle_beta   90.00
_cell.angle_gamma   90.00
#
_symmetry.space_group_name_H-M   'P 1'
#
loop_
_entity.id
_entity.type
_entity.pdbx_description
1 polymer ?
#
loop_
_entity_poly.entity_id
_entity_poly.type
_entity_poly.pdbx_seq_one_letter_code
_entity_poly.pdbx_strand_id
1 'polypeptide(L)'
;GKSSIVHFLLKNQKKLIFSISATSRAKRENEIDKKDYYFLTNEEFKNKIKENDLLEWEEVYDNQFYGTLKSEILRITDSNKIVVFDVDVAGALNIKQKFGQDCLAIFIMPPSLEILQKRLSNRGSENEDALNIRLNKAESEISRNLEFDKIVLNDDFSLACNEVLCLVNDFIN
;
A
#
# COMPACT_ATOMS: atom_id res chain seq x y z
N GLY A 1 7.08 -7.11 -2.36
CA GLY A 1 7.01 -6.88 -3.80
C GLY A 1 6.18 -5.67 -4.20
N LYS A 2 5.12 -5.30 -3.45
CA LYS A 2 4.23 -4.18 -3.81
C LYS A 2 4.99 -2.89 -4.10
N SER A 3 5.75 -2.37 -3.16
CA SER A 3 6.48 -1.09 -3.32
C SER A 3 7.46 -1.10 -4.50
N SER A 4 8.10 -2.24 -4.80
CA SER A 4 8.99 -2.35 -5.96
C SER A 4 8.22 -2.24 -7.28
N ILE A 5 7.02 -2.84 -7.36
CA ILE A 5 6.12 -2.71 -8.51
C ILE A 5 5.63 -1.27 -8.66
N VAL A 6 5.24 -0.62 -7.55
CA VAL A 6 4.86 0.81 -7.55
C VAL A 6 6.00 1.68 -8.09
N HIS A 7 7.24 1.48 -7.63
CA HIS A 7 8.40 2.21 -8.16
C HIS A 7 8.60 1.99 -9.67
N PHE A 8 8.36 0.76 -10.16
CA PHE A 8 8.43 0.48 -11.59
C PHE A 8 7.32 1.23 -12.35
N LEU A 9 6.08 1.23 -11.86
CA LEU A 9 4.97 1.95 -12.46
C LEU A 9 5.24 3.45 -12.57
N LEU A 10 5.71 4.09 -11.50
CA LEU A 10 6.01 5.52 -11.46
C LEU A 10 7.10 5.94 -12.45
N LYS A 11 8.02 5.03 -12.78
CA LYS A 11 9.05 5.27 -13.82
C LYS A 11 8.49 5.17 -15.24
N ASN A 12 7.52 4.28 -15.47
CA ASN A 12 7.04 3.92 -16.79
C ASN A 12 5.71 4.59 -17.18
N GLN A 13 4.97 5.16 -16.21
CA GLN A 13 3.70 5.84 -16.46
C GLN A 13 3.70 7.23 -15.80
N LYS A 14 3.93 8.26 -16.60
CA LYS A 14 4.10 9.65 -16.11
C LYS A 14 2.82 10.34 -15.60
N LYS A 15 1.66 9.74 -15.86
CA LYS A 15 0.39 10.24 -15.30
C LYS A 15 0.23 9.89 -13.81
N LEU A 16 1.01 8.92 -13.31
CA LEU A 16 0.91 8.41 -11.96
C LEU A 16 1.76 9.21 -10.98
N ILE A 17 1.21 9.50 -9.80
CA ILE A 17 1.93 10.03 -8.64
C ILE A 17 1.62 9.17 -7.41
N PHE A 18 2.66 8.88 -6.64
CA PHE A 18 2.55 8.14 -5.38
C PHE A 18 1.89 8.98 -4.29
N SER A 19 0.90 8.39 -3.62
CA SER A 19 0.32 8.95 -2.41
C SER A 19 1.17 8.56 -1.21
N ILE A 20 1.71 9.54 -0.52
CA ILE A 20 2.49 9.34 0.70
C ILE A 20 1.53 9.06 1.85
N SER A 21 1.63 7.86 2.46
CA SER A 21 0.82 7.48 3.60
C SER A 21 1.27 8.20 4.88
N ALA A 22 0.34 8.40 5.80
CA ALA A 22 0.64 8.80 7.18
C ALA A 22 0.79 7.57 8.07
N THR A 23 1.64 7.66 9.09
CA THR A 23 1.79 6.62 10.10
C THR A 23 2.13 7.21 11.46
N SER A 24 1.68 6.54 12.54
CA SER A 24 2.09 6.87 13.91
C SER A 24 3.29 6.05 14.41
N ARG A 25 3.78 5.14 13.57
CA ARG A 25 5.00 4.39 13.86
C ARG A 25 6.22 5.33 13.88
N ALA A 26 7.15 5.05 14.77
CA ALA A 26 8.43 5.76 14.78
C ALA A 26 9.17 5.60 13.44
N LYS A 27 9.79 6.68 13.00
CA LYS A 27 10.62 6.73 11.78
C LYS A 27 11.85 5.83 11.94
N ARG A 28 12.15 5.01 10.92
CA ARG A 28 13.38 4.24 10.84
C ARG A 28 14.55 5.12 10.41
N GLU A 29 15.79 4.67 10.66
CA GLU A 29 17.00 5.44 10.41
C GLU A 29 17.13 5.97 8.97
N ASN A 30 16.76 5.16 7.99
CA ASN A 30 16.89 5.49 6.56
C ASN A 30 15.62 6.09 5.93
N GLU A 31 14.56 6.32 6.71
CA GLU A 31 13.31 6.91 6.21
C GLU A 31 13.35 8.44 6.32
N ILE A 32 12.67 9.10 5.40
CA ILE A 32 12.60 10.56 5.32
C ILE A 32 11.14 11.00 5.47
N ASP A 33 10.87 11.91 6.43
CA ASP A 33 9.54 12.47 6.61
C ASP A 33 9.06 13.20 5.36
N LYS A 34 7.77 13.08 5.06
CA LYS A 34 7.08 13.64 3.88
C LYS A 34 7.58 13.09 2.53
N LYS A 35 8.42 12.06 2.57
CA LYS A 35 8.90 11.34 1.38
C LYS A 35 8.49 9.87 1.45
N ASP A 36 8.84 9.19 2.54
CA ASP A 36 8.48 7.78 2.75
C ASP A 36 7.13 7.67 3.44
N TYR A 37 6.92 8.48 4.47
CA TYR A 37 5.66 8.64 5.21
C TYR A 37 5.53 10.08 5.75
N TYR A 38 4.29 10.49 6.06
CA TYR A 38 4.02 11.54 7.02
C TYR A 38 4.09 10.91 8.41
N PHE A 39 5.19 11.12 9.15
CA PHE A 39 5.35 10.58 10.49
C PHE A 39 4.65 11.48 11.50
N LEU A 40 3.59 10.96 12.12
CA LEU A 40 2.78 11.63 13.12
C LEU A 40 2.96 10.96 14.47
N THR A 41 2.73 11.70 15.55
CA THR A 41 2.53 11.09 16.86
C THR A 41 1.18 10.37 16.91
N ASN A 42 0.98 9.47 17.87
CA ASN A 42 -0.32 8.82 18.09
C ASN A 42 -1.44 9.83 18.34
N GLU A 43 -1.14 10.91 19.06
CA GLU A 43 -2.10 11.97 19.35
C GLU A 43 -2.47 12.74 18.08
N GLU A 44 -1.49 13.15 17.29
CA GLU A 44 -1.72 13.82 16.00
C GLU A 44 -2.52 12.93 15.04
N PHE A 45 -2.21 11.63 14.97
CA PHE A 45 -2.94 10.71 14.11
C PHE A 45 -4.41 10.56 14.55
N LYS A 46 -4.64 10.40 15.87
CA LYS A 46 -6.00 10.34 16.44
C LYS A 46 -6.79 11.65 16.23
N ASN A 47 -6.12 12.79 16.24
CA ASN A 47 -6.76 14.06 15.91
C ASN A 47 -7.16 14.11 14.42
N LYS A 48 -6.31 13.63 13.51
CA LYS A 48 -6.67 13.50 12.08
C LYS A 48 -7.88 12.59 11.84
N ILE A 49 -8.03 11.53 12.64
CA ILE A 49 -9.24 10.69 12.62
C ILE A 49 -10.47 11.50 13.03
N LYS A 50 -10.41 12.20 14.17
CA LYS A 50 -11.53 13.02 14.69
C LYS A 50 -11.94 14.13 13.74
N GLU A 51 -10.98 14.78 13.09
CA GLU A 51 -11.19 15.85 12.12
C GLU A 51 -11.67 15.33 10.75
N ASN A 52 -11.75 13.99 10.59
CA ASN A 52 -12.09 13.33 9.32
C ASN A 52 -11.16 13.74 8.15
N ASP A 53 -9.89 13.96 8.45
CA ASP A 53 -8.85 14.36 7.48
C ASP A 53 -8.24 13.18 6.72
N LEU A 54 -8.56 11.94 7.11
CA LEU A 54 -8.08 10.73 6.48
C LEU A 54 -9.10 10.18 5.48
N LEU A 55 -8.60 9.76 4.32
CA LEU A 55 -9.38 9.02 3.34
C LEU A 55 -9.73 7.64 3.86
N GLU A 56 -8.75 6.95 4.39
CA GLU A 56 -8.84 5.65 5.07
C GLU A 56 -7.76 5.58 6.15
N TRP A 57 -7.93 4.73 7.13
CA TRP A 57 -6.92 4.44 8.14
C TRP A 57 -7.19 3.08 8.79
N GLU A 58 -6.13 2.50 9.35
CA GLU A 58 -6.20 1.23 10.07
C GLU A 58 -5.17 1.20 11.21
N GLU A 59 -5.53 0.56 12.31
CA GLU A 59 -4.60 0.18 13.37
C GLU A 59 -4.02 -1.19 13.02
N VAL A 60 -2.83 -1.19 12.40
CA VAL A 60 -2.19 -2.42 11.89
C VAL A 60 -1.55 -3.24 13.01
N TYR A 61 -1.01 -2.56 14.02
CA TYR A 61 -0.48 -3.12 15.26
C TYR A 61 -0.92 -2.24 16.43
N ASP A 62 -0.86 -2.76 17.64
CA ASP A 62 -1.26 -2.00 18.84
C ASP A 62 -0.62 -0.60 18.87
N ASN A 63 -1.46 0.42 18.90
CA ASN A 63 -1.10 1.84 18.83
C ASN A 63 -0.23 2.24 17.62
N GLN A 64 -0.23 1.47 16.54
CA GLN A 64 0.44 1.82 15.29
C GLN A 64 -0.58 1.98 14.16
N PHE A 65 -0.86 3.22 13.83
CA PHE A 65 -1.83 3.61 12.81
C PHE A 65 -1.14 3.87 11.47
N TYR A 66 -1.84 3.52 10.40
CA TYR A 66 -1.50 3.85 9.03
C TYR A 66 -2.75 4.40 8.34
N GLY A 67 -2.56 5.31 7.40
CA GLY A 67 -3.70 5.86 6.65
C GLY A 67 -3.27 6.84 5.57
N THR A 68 -4.24 7.28 4.80
CA THR A 68 -4.05 8.20 3.68
C THR A 68 -4.70 9.54 3.99
N LEU A 69 -3.92 10.62 3.95
CA LEU A 69 -4.43 11.97 4.14
C LEU A 69 -5.26 12.41 2.92
N LYS A 70 -6.43 13.01 3.14
CA LYS A 70 -7.25 13.59 2.07
C LYS A 70 -6.50 14.69 1.30
N SER A 71 -5.64 15.45 1.99
CA SER A 71 -4.78 16.47 1.38
C SER A 71 -3.79 15.91 0.36
N GLU A 72 -3.32 14.65 0.51
CA GLU A 72 -2.47 14.00 -0.49
C GLU A 72 -3.24 13.75 -1.79
N ILE A 73 -4.49 13.31 -1.69
CA ILE A 73 -5.32 13.09 -2.86
C ILE A 73 -5.52 14.40 -3.62
N LEU A 74 -5.90 15.46 -2.92
CA LEU A 74 -6.09 16.79 -3.51
C LEU A 74 -4.80 17.29 -4.17
N ARG A 75 -3.65 17.20 -3.49
CA ARG A 75 -2.35 17.59 -4.05
C ARG A 75 -2.05 16.92 -5.39
N ILE A 76 -2.42 15.65 -5.54
CA ILE A 76 -2.15 14.86 -6.76
C ILE A 76 -3.19 15.17 -7.84
N THR A 77 -4.48 15.17 -7.49
CA THR A 77 -5.57 15.38 -8.45
C THR A 77 -5.62 16.80 -8.99
N ASP A 78 -5.28 17.82 -8.19
CA ASP A 78 -5.18 19.22 -8.63
C ASP A 78 -4.09 19.43 -9.69
N SER A 79 -3.09 18.53 -9.76
CA SER A 79 -2.10 18.53 -10.82
C SER A 79 -2.51 17.69 -12.05
N ASN A 80 -3.76 17.28 -12.14
CA ASN A 80 -4.32 16.41 -13.20
C ASN A 80 -3.54 15.08 -13.34
N LYS A 81 -3.17 14.50 -12.19
CA LYS A 81 -2.45 13.23 -12.10
C LYS A 81 -3.33 12.17 -11.41
N ILE A 82 -2.93 10.93 -11.59
CA ILE A 82 -3.61 9.76 -11.05
C ILE A 82 -2.88 9.27 -9.81
N VAL A 83 -3.63 9.03 -8.76
CA VAL A 83 -3.08 8.60 -7.47
C VAL A 83 -2.74 7.12 -7.48
N VAL A 84 -1.54 6.77 -7.02
CA VAL A 84 -1.13 5.38 -6.76
C VAL A 84 -0.94 5.18 -5.26
N PHE A 85 -1.56 4.14 -4.73
CA PHE A 85 -1.46 3.73 -3.33
C PHE A 85 -0.65 2.45 -3.18
N ASP A 86 0.18 2.35 -2.16
CA ASP A 86 0.78 1.10 -1.66
C ASP A 86 0.26 0.87 -0.23
N VAL A 87 -0.87 0.21 -0.14
CA VAL A 87 -1.61 -0.01 1.11
C VAL A 87 -1.80 -1.51 1.36
N ASP A 88 -2.21 -1.87 2.55
CA ASP A 88 -2.63 -3.24 2.86
C ASP A 88 -4.03 -3.55 2.29
N VAL A 89 -4.51 -4.79 2.51
CA VAL A 89 -5.79 -5.24 1.96
C VAL A 89 -6.96 -4.43 2.48
N ALA A 90 -7.02 -4.15 3.78
CA ALA A 90 -8.12 -3.39 4.36
C ALA A 90 -8.16 -1.96 3.82
N GLY A 91 -7.01 -1.28 3.78
CA GLY A 91 -6.88 0.05 3.19
C GLY A 91 -7.29 0.08 1.70
N ALA A 92 -6.84 -0.91 0.91
CA ALA A 92 -7.20 -1.01 -0.51
C ALA A 92 -8.71 -1.16 -0.72
N LEU A 93 -9.36 -2.04 0.06
CA LEU A 93 -10.80 -2.27 -0.05
C LEU A 93 -11.61 -1.06 0.44
N ASN A 94 -11.15 -0.36 1.47
CA ASN A 94 -11.76 0.89 1.93
C ASN A 94 -11.68 1.99 0.84
N ILE A 95 -10.54 2.10 0.15
CA ILE A 95 -10.37 3.01 -0.99
C ILE A 95 -11.30 2.59 -2.14
N LYS A 96 -11.31 1.30 -2.49
CA LYS A 96 -12.18 0.76 -3.54
C LYS A 96 -13.66 1.03 -3.26
N GLN A 97 -14.11 0.85 -2.03
CA GLN A 97 -15.48 1.13 -1.62
C GLN A 97 -15.85 2.61 -1.83
N LYS A 98 -14.92 3.53 -1.59
CA LYS A 98 -15.17 4.98 -1.72
C LYS A 98 -15.20 5.47 -3.16
N PHE A 99 -14.32 4.94 -4.01
CA PHE A 99 -14.16 5.40 -5.39
C PHE A 99 -14.83 4.49 -6.43
N GLY A 100 -15.29 3.31 -6.04
CA GLY A 100 -16.01 2.41 -6.94
C GLY A 100 -15.22 2.10 -8.21
N GLN A 101 -15.80 2.45 -9.35
CA GLN A 101 -15.20 2.20 -10.67
C GLN A 101 -14.04 3.14 -11.02
N ASP A 102 -13.90 4.27 -10.32
CA ASP A 102 -12.77 5.20 -10.48
C ASP A 102 -11.50 4.71 -9.76
N CYS A 103 -11.52 3.52 -9.19
CA CYS A 103 -10.39 2.88 -8.53
C CYS A 103 -10.15 1.47 -9.09
N LEU A 104 -8.92 1.19 -9.50
CA LEU A 104 -8.45 -0.15 -9.86
C LEU A 104 -7.69 -0.74 -8.67
N ALA A 105 -8.26 -1.74 -8.01
CA ALA A 105 -7.63 -2.49 -6.93
C ALA A 105 -6.93 -3.74 -7.47
N ILE A 106 -5.60 -3.79 -7.37
CA ILE A 106 -4.78 -4.93 -7.84
C ILE A 106 -4.17 -5.64 -6.64
N PHE A 107 -4.48 -6.92 -6.47
CA PHE A 107 -3.85 -7.77 -5.47
C PHE A 107 -2.54 -8.35 -6.03
N ILE A 108 -1.43 -8.10 -5.34
CA ILE A 108 -0.12 -8.68 -5.71
C ILE A 108 0.07 -9.97 -4.91
N MET A 109 -0.16 -11.09 -5.57
CA MET A 109 -0.14 -12.43 -4.98
C MET A 109 1.29 -12.95 -4.90
N PRO A 110 1.78 -13.40 -3.72
CA PRO A 110 3.04 -14.17 -3.65
C PRO A 110 2.82 -15.56 -4.24
N PRO A 111 3.88 -16.23 -4.77
CA PRO A 111 3.75 -17.57 -5.33
C PRO A 111 3.32 -18.63 -4.30
N SER A 112 3.81 -18.51 -3.06
CA SER A 112 3.40 -19.32 -1.91
C SER A 112 3.73 -18.60 -0.59
N LEU A 113 3.16 -19.12 0.51
CA LEU A 113 3.47 -18.62 1.86
C LEU A 113 4.93 -18.86 2.23
N GLU A 114 5.52 -19.99 1.81
CA GLU A 114 6.94 -20.32 2.06
C GLU A 114 7.88 -19.33 1.36
N ILE A 115 7.58 -18.95 0.11
CA ILE A 115 8.35 -17.96 -0.62
C ILE A 115 8.17 -16.57 0.01
N LEU A 116 6.96 -16.24 0.46
CA LEU A 116 6.72 -14.99 1.20
C LEU A 116 7.51 -14.95 2.50
N GLN A 117 7.52 -16.04 3.27
CA GLN A 117 8.32 -16.17 4.49
C GLN A 117 9.81 -15.94 4.22
N LYS A 118 10.37 -16.60 3.21
CA LYS A 118 11.78 -16.40 2.81
C LYS A 118 12.07 -14.94 2.42
N ARG A 119 11.14 -14.29 1.68
CA ARG A 119 11.28 -12.88 1.29
C ARG A 119 11.21 -11.92 2.49
N LEU A 120 10.39 -12.23 3.51
CA LEU A 120 10.29 -11.45 4.74
C LEU A 120 11.53 -11.63 5.61
N SER A 121 12.02 -12.86 5.82
CA SER A 121 13.22 -13.15 6.61
C SER A 121 14.48 -12.48 6.03
N ASN A 122 14.63 -12.42 4.72
CA ASN A 122 15.76 -11.78 4.04
C ASN A 122 15.80 -10.25 4.18
N ARG A 123 14.74 -9.61 4.66
CA ARG A 123 14.72 -8.16 4.95
C ARG A 123 15.40 -7.77 6.27
N GLY A 124 15.80 -8.73 7.07
CA GLY A 124 16.93 -8.66 8.01
C GLY A 124 16.79 -7.75 9.25
N SER A 125 15.64 -7.72 9.96
CA SER A 125 15.60 -7.00 11.25
C SER A 125 14.51 -7.46 12.23
N GLU A 126 13.92 -8.65 12.04
CA GLU A 126 12.78 -9.03 12.86
C GLU A 126 13.05 -10.28 13.67
N ASN A 127 12.57 -10.29 14.91
CA ASN A 127 12.53 -11.49 15.72
C ASN A 127 11.46 -12.46 15.16
N GLU A 128 11.53 -13.70 15.58
CA GLU A 128 10.66 -14.79 15.13
C GLU A 128 9.17 -14.52 15.37
N ASP A 129 8.84 -13.83 16.47
CA ASP A 129 7.46 -13.46 16.82
C ASP A 129 6.89 -12.44 15.83
N ALA A 130 7.65 -11.43 15.44
CA ALA A 130 7.24 -10.44 14.45
C ALA A 130 7.04 -11.07 13.07
N LEU A 131 7.86 -12.05 12.70
CA LEU A 131 7.72 -12.81 11.47
C LEU A 131 6.41 -13.62 11.46
N ASN A 132 6.10 -14.33 12.55
CA ASN A 132 4.89 -15.12 12.69
C ASN A 132 3.61 -14.25 12.62
N ILE A 133 3.61 -13.10 13.29
CA ILE A 133 2.49 -12.13 13.21
C ILE A 133 2.26 -11.70 11.76
N ARG A 134 3.33 -11.42 11.01
CA ARG A 134 3.23 -11.01 9.59
C ARG A 134 2.75 -12.13 8.69
N LEU A 135 3.16 -13.37 8.94
CA LEU A 135 2.70 -14.52 8.16
C LEU A 135 1.22 -14.79 8.38
N ASN A 136 0.75 -14.75 9.62
CA ASN A 136 -0.66 -14.90 9.95
C ASN A 136 -1.52 -13.79 9.30
N LYS A 137 -1.04 -12.54 9.34
CA LYS A 137 -1.70 -11.44 8.63
C LYS A 137 -1.73 -11.69 7.13
N ALA A 138 -0.62 -12.12 6.53
CA ALA A 138 -0.54 -12.38 5.10
C ALA A 138 -1.48 -13.51 4.65
N GLU A 139 -1.65 -14.57 5.43
CA GLU A 139 -2.60 -15.64 5.14
C GLU A 139 -4.05 -15.11 5.14
N SER A 140 -4.41 -14.31 6.14
CA SER A 140 -5.70 -13.63 6.20
C SER A 140 -5.91 -12.66 5.01
N GLU A 141 -4.87 -11.92 4.62
CA GLU A 141 -4.92 -11.01 3.47
C GLU A 141 -5.09 -11.77 2.15
N ILE A 142 -4.37 -12.90 1.98
CA ILE A 142 -4.46 -13.74 0.79
C ILE A 142 -5.87 -14.33 0.63
N SER A 143 -6.54 -14.71 1.70
CA SER A 143 -7.91 -15.25 1.62
C SER A 143 -8.93 -14.25 1.06
N ARG A 144 -8.62 -12.95 1.07
CA ARG A 144 -9.45 -11.86 0.57
C ARG A 144 -9.12 -11.41 -0.85
N ASN A 145 -8.24 -12.12 -1.57
CA ASN A 145 -7.79 -11.72 -2.91
C ASN A 145 -8.93 -11.56 -3.93
N LEU A 146 -10.01 -12.34 -3.80
CA LEU A 146 -11.17 -12.29 -4.70
C LEU A 146 -12.02 -11.02 -4.54
N GLU A 147 -11.78 -10.20 -3.52
CA GLU A 147 -12.43 -8.89 -3.35
C GLU A 147 -11.78 -7.79 -4.21
N PHE A 148 -10.68 -8.10 -4.89
CA PHE A 148 -9.94 -7.17 -5.75
C PHE A 148 -10.38 -7.28 -7.21
N ASP A 149 -10.20 -6.21 -7.99
CA ASP A 149 -10.55 -6.20 -9.42
C ASP A 149 -9.62 -7.10 -10.24
N LYS A 150 -8.36 -7.18 -9.85
CA LYS A 150 -7.32 -7.99 -10.52
C LYS A 150 -6.38 -8.62 -9.51
N ILE A 151 -5.87 -9.80 -9.87
CA ILE A 151 -4.86 -10.54 -9.11
C ILE A 151 -3.66 -10.74 -10.02
N VAL A 152 -2.48 -10.31 -9.60
CA VAL A 152 -1.22 -10.49 -10.34
C VAL A 152 -0.27 -11.34 -9.51
N LEU A 153 0.18 -12.47 -10.07
CA LEU A 153 1.13 -13.36 -9.43
C LEU A 153 2.55 -12.78 -9.52
N ASN A 154 3.16 -12.49 -8.37
CA ASN A 154 4.53 -11.99 -8.30
C ASN A 154 5.53 -13.13 -8.02
N ASP A 155 5.61 -14.06 -8.96
CA ASP A 155 6.66 -15.09 -9.01
C ASP A 155 7.90 -14.53 -9.70
N ASP A 156 7.78 -14.19 -10.98
CA ASP A 156 8.76 -13.39 -11.71
C ASP A 156 8.42 -11.89 -11.60
N PHE A 157 9.38 -11.13 -11.07
CA PHE A 157 9.19 -9.70 -10.83
C PHE A 157 8.95 -8.90 -12.12
N SER A 158 9.68 -9.24 -13.20
CA SER A 158 9.59 -8.49 -14.47
C SER A 158 8.25 -8.75 -15.16
N LEU A 159 7.78 -9.99 -15.13
CA LEU A 159 6.47 -10.35 -15.67
C LEU A 159 5.35 -9.67 -14.88
N ALA A 160 5.39 -9.73 -13.55
CA ALA A 160 4.42 -9.06 -12.70
C ALA A 160 4.39 -7.53 -12.92
N CYS A 161 5.55 -6.89 -13.07
CA CYS A 161 5.63 -5.47 -13.38
C CYS A 161 4.96 -5.10 -14.70
N ASN A 162 5.22 -5.88 -15.75
CA ASN A 162 4.64 -5.64 -17.08
C ASN A 162 3.12 -5.89 -17.09
N GLU A 163 2.66 -6.93 -16.42
CA GLU A 163 1.23 -7.23 -16.29
C GLU A 163 0.50 -6.08 -15.56
N VAL A 164 1.03 -5.60 -14.42
CA VAL A 164 0.44 -4.47 -13.69
C VAL A 164 0.46 -3.20 -14.54
N LEU A 165 1.53 -2.94 -15.30
CA LEU A 165 1.60 -1.77 -16.20
C LEU A 165 0.54 -1.83 -17.30
N CYS A 166 0.31 -3.01 -17.91
CA CYS A 166 -0.76 -3.20 -18.90
C CYS A 166 -2.13 -2.92 -18.28
N LEU A 167 -2.46 -3.53 -17.13
CA LEU A 167 -3.72 -3.33 -16.44
C LEU A 167 -3.98 -1.86 -16.08
N VAL A 168 -2.94 -1.15 -15.63
CA VAL A 168 -3.03 0.27 -15.32
C VAL A 168 -3.26 1.10 -16.58
N ASN A 169 -2.54 0.82 -17.69
CA ASN A 169 -2.73 1.55 -18.94
C ASN A 169 -4.13 1.34 -19.52
N ASP A 170 -4.67 0.13 -19.44
CA ASP A 170 -6.03 -0.18 -19.90
C ASP A 170 -7.08 0.55 -19.05
N PHE A 171 -6.82 0.72 -17.75
CA PHE A 171 -7.73 1.41 -16.84
C PHE A 171 -7.76 2.93 -17.04
N ILE A 172 -6.63 3.55 -17.41
CA ILE A 172 -6.49 5.01 -17.51
C ILE A 172 -6.70 5.58 -18.92
N ASN A 173 -6.94 4.72 -19.93
CA ASN A 173 -7.23 5.10 -21.30
C ASN A 173 -8.73 4.96 -21.59
#